data_e7023a63e649e026ba65cbcac5f5e8aa
#
_entry.id   e7023a63e649e026ba65cbcac5f5e8aa
#
_cell.length_a   1.000
_cell.length_b   1.000
_cell.length_c   1.000
_cell.angle_alpha   90.00
_cell.angle_beta   90.00
_cell.angle_gamma   90.00
#
_symmetry.space_group_name_H-M   'P 1'
#
loop_
_entity.id
_entity.type
_entity.pdbx_description
1 polymer ?
#
loop_
_entity_poly.entity_id
_entity_poly.type
_entity_poly.pdbx_seq_one_letter_code
_entity_poly.pdbx_strand_id
1 'polypeptide(L)'
;MPSNLIHQYMRIDHLPHIWCPGCGNGVIMRDVAVALDELINDPDSDFDRDNIVIVSGIGCSSRAAGYLDFNSIHTTHGRAIAFATGIKMANPKLHVVVLTGDGDCSAIGGNHLIHAARRNLGLTVICFNNDIYGMTGGQYSPTTPTGDKATTAPYGNLDRPFDIALLAAGAGASFAARGDVFHARETTAIIKQAMLHKGFSLVDVYSVCPTYYGRKNKKGDAVEMLKWQRDNLIPMNRFNVMTPEDLAGKKPIGILAENDFPEYSEEYQKLIDRCQAKK
;
A
#
# COMPACT_ATOMS: atom_id res chain seq x y z
N MET A 1 17.41 -5.94 11.23
CA MET A 1 17.85 -4.95 10.23
C MET A 1 19.31 -4.68 10.46
N PRO A 2 20.13 -4.59 9.42
CA PRO A 2 21.42 -3.96 9.58
C PRO A 2 21.16 -2.54 10.14
N SER A 3 21.91 -2.14 11.16
CA SER A 3 21.84 -0.79 11.77
C SER A 3 21.99 0.34 10.73
N ASN A 4 22.51 0.00 9.56
CA ASN A 4 22.77 0.90 8.44
C ASN A 4 21.50 1.41 7.74
N LEU A 5 20.47 0.58 7.54
CA LEU A 5 19.22 0.98 6.83
C LEU A 5 18.44 2.08 7.56
N ILE A 6 18.38 2.02 8.91
CA ILE A 6 17.71 3.04 9.71
C ILE A 6 18.43 4.39 9.52
N HIS A 7 19.75 4.41 9.65
CA HIS A 7 20.53 5.64 9.50
C HIS A 7 20.55 6.19 8.06
N GLN A 8 20.36 5.32 7.09
CA GLN A 8 20.42 5.69 5.68
C GLN A 8 19.08 6.23 5.14
N TYR A 9 17.95 5.65 5.55
CA TYR A 9 16.64 5.91 4.94
C TYR A 9 15.60 6.47 5.90
N MET A 10 15.96 6.73 7.17
CA MET A 10 15.02 7.24 8.17
C MET A 10 15.46 8.58 8.70
N ARG A 11 14.51 9.48 8.91
CA ARG A 11 14.71 10.75 9.64
C ARG A 11 14.86 10.45 11.11
N ILE A 12 16.09 10.27 11.58
CA ILE A 12 16.41 9.84 12.95
C ILE A 12 15.83 10.78 14.00
N ASP A 13 15.85 12.08 13.74
CA ASP A 13 15.31 13.12 14.65
C ASP A 13 13.79 13.03 14.82
N HIS A 14 13.11 12.27 13.95
CA HIS A 14 11.66 12.02 14.04
C HIS A 14 11.32 10.70 14.76
N LEU A 15 12.32 9.97 15.25
CA LEU A 15 12.14 8.76 16.03
C LEU A 15 12.17 9.08 17.55
N PRO A 16 11.45 8.32 18.40
CA PRO A 16 10.65 7.15 18.08
C PRO A 16 9.38 7.50 17.31
N HIS A 17 8.93 6.58 16.44
CA HIS A 17 7.69 6.75 15.68
C HIS A 17 6.45 6.73 16.60
N ILE A 18 5.36 7.36 16.14
CA ILE A 18 4.12 7.53 16.92
C ILE A 18 3.23 6.29 17.00
N TRP A 19 3.51 5.23 16.22
CA TRP A 19 2.65 4.05 16.19
C TRP A 19 2.65 3.30 17.52
N CYS A 20 1.50 2.68 17.81
CA CYS A 20 1.30 1.90 19.03
C CYS A 20 2.25 0.68 19.09
N PRO A 21 2.60 0.19 20.29
CA PRO A 21 3.30 -1.07 20.44
C PRO A 21 2.56 -2.22 19.76
N GLY A 22 3.30 -3.01 18.96
CA GLY A 22 2.74 -4.12 18.20
C GLY A 22 1.98 -3.75 16.92
N CYS A 23 1.92 -2.46 16.55
CA CYS A 23 1.32 -2.03 15.28
C CYS A 23 2.16 -2.52 14.08
N GLY A 24 1.48 -3.08 13.06
CA GLY A 24 2.14 -3.60 11.86
C GLY A 24 2.73 -2.53 10.92
N ASN A 25 2.35 -1.25 11.08
CA ASN A 25 2.79 -0.19 10.16
C ASN A 25 4.33 -0.01 10.14
N GLY A 26 5.01 -0.27 11.27
CA GLY A 26 6.46 -0.23 11.32
C GLY A 26 7.13 -1.31 10.46
N VAL A 27 6.50 -2.48 10.33
CA VAL A 27 6.97 -3.57 9.47
C VAL A 27 6.84 -3.15 8.00
N ILE A 28 5.67 -2.64 7.59
CA ILE A 28 5.44 -2.18 6.21
C ILE A 28 6.40 -1.04 5.84
N MET A 29 6.62 -0.07 6.74
CA MET A 29 7.58 1.01 6.50
C MET A 29 9.01 0.44 6.30
N ARG A 30 9.39 -0.55 7.10
CA ARG A 30 10.67 -1.25 6.93
C ARG A 30 10.73 -1.96 5.58
N ASP A 31 9.66 -2.62 5.15
CA ASP A 31 9.62 -3.36 3.89
C ASP A 31 9.75 -2.42 2.68
N VAL A 32 9.11 -1.24 2.74
CA VAL A 32 9.29 -0.16 1.76
C VAL A 32 10.75 0.31 1.73
N ALA A 33 11.36 0.57 2.89
CA ALA A 33 12.75 1.02 2.97
C ALA A 33 13.73 -0.02 2.43
N VAL A 34 13.51 -1.32 2.68
CA VAL A 34 14.34 -2.41 2.14
C VAL A 34 14.17 -2.52 0.62
N ALA A 35 12.94 -2.44 0.11
CA ALA A 35 12.70 -2.47 -1.34
C ALA A 35 13.38 -1.30 -2.06
N LEU A 36 13.33 -0.10 -1.49
CA LEU A 36 14.02 1.08 -2.02
C LEU A 36 15.55 0.94 -1.94
N ASP A 37 16.09 0.40 -0.83
CA ASP A 37 17.53 0.13 -0.70
C ASP A 37 18.03 -0.83 -1.78
N GLU A 38 17.31 -1.91 -2.00
CA GLU A 38 17.65 -2.88 -3.04
C GLU A 38 17.59 -2.29 -4.46
N LEU A 39 16.64 -1.36 -4.73
CA LEU A 39 16.51 -0.71 -6.03
C LEU A 39 17.57 0.36 -6.26
N ILE A 40 17.88 1.17 -5.24
CA ILE A 40 18.90 2.23 -5.33
C ILE A 40 20.31 1.63 -5.50
N ASN A 41 20.56 0.46 -4.90
CA ASN A 41 21.86 -0.21 -5.00
C ASN A 41 21.95 -1.21 -6.15
N ASP A 42 20.92 -1.39 -6.95
CA ASP A 42 20.91 -2.25 -8.14
C ASP A 42 21.47 -1.46 -9.35
N PRO A 43 22.63 -1.86 -9.93
CA PRO A 43 23.25 -1.13 -11.03
C PRO A 43 22.41 -1.10 -12.31
N ASP A 44 21.46 -2.01 -12.47
CA ASP A 44 20.58 -2.08 -13.62
C ASP A 44 19.27 -1.29 -13.41
N SER A 45 19.09 -0.66 -12.24
CA SER A 45 17.94 0.13 -11.87
C SER A 45 18.16 1.63 -12.13
N ASP A 46 17.10 2.34 -12.50
CA ASP A 46 17.09 3.80 -12.64
C ASP A 46 16.64 4.53 -11.36
N PHE A 47 16.44 3.79 -10.26
CA PHE A 47 16.07 4.36 -8.97
C PHE A 47 17.25 5.10 -8.33
N ASP A 48 17.05 6.38 -8.08
CA ASP A 48 17.98 7.24 -7.35
C ASP A 48 17.22 7.97 -6.23
N ARG A 49 17.93 8.29 -5.15
CA ARG A 49 17.34 8.97 -4.00
C ARG A 49 16.62 10.26 -4.37
N ASP A 50 17.16 11.01 -5.35
CA ASP A 50 16.63 12.31 -5.76
C ASP A 50 15.44 12.20 -6.71
N ASN A 51 15.24 11.04 -7.38
CA ASN A 51 14.11 10.82 -8.27
C ASN A 51 12.93 10.07 -7.61
N ILE A 52 13.05 9.72 -6.33
CA ILE A 52 11.99 9.09 -5.54
C ILE A 52 11.17 10.14 -4.81
N VAL A 53 9.85 10.05 -4.93
CA VAL A 53 8.91 10.94 -4.22
C VAL A 53 7.90 10.09 -3.45
N ILE A 54 7.86 10.28 -2.13
CA ILE A 54 6.90 9.63 -1.24
C ILE A 54 5.70 10.55 -1.02
N VAL A 55 4.52 10.09 -1.39
CA VAL A 55 3.26 10.83 -1.23
C VAL A 55 2.37 10.13 -0.23
N SER A 56 1.80 10.85 0.73
CA SER A 56 0.87 10.27 1.69
C SER A 56 -0.36 11.15 1.94
N GLY A 57 -1.46 10.49 2.32
CA GLY A 57 -2.68 11.17 2.78
C GLY A 57 -2.67 11.43 4.29
N ILE A 58 -3.73 11.06 4.99
CA ILE A 58 -3.90 11.25 6.43
C ILE A 58 -4.27 9.93 7.11
N GLY A 59 -3.71 9.68 8.26
CA GLY A 59 -3.96 8.52 9.12
C GLY A 59 -2.66 7.94 9.68
N CYS A 60 -2.77 6.82 10.38
CA CYS A 60 -1.61 6.15 10.99
C CYS A 60 -0.56 5.76 9.93
N SER A 61 -0.98 5.17 8.81
CA SER A 61 -0.12 4.78 7.70
C SER A 61 0.64 5.97 7.11
N SER A 62 -0.04 7.09 6.95
CA SER A 62 0.50 8.28 6.27
C SER A 62 1.65 8.95 7.05
N ARG A 63 1.82 8.61 8.34
CA ARG A 63 2.99 9.05 9.12
C ARG A 63 4.31 8.50 8.57
N ALA A 64 4.27 7.37 7.84
CA ALA A 64 5.46 6.76 7.26
C ALA A 64 6.25 7.73 6.36
N ALA A 65 5.58 8.57 5.57
CA ALA A 65 6.23 9.59 4.73
C ALA A 65 7.03 10.61 5.54
N GLY A 66 6.65 10.87 6.79
CA GLY A 66 7.40 11.76 7.70
C GLY A 66 8.61 11.09 8.35
N TYR A 67 8.70 9.76 8.32
CA TYR A 67 9.82 9.00 8.90
C TYR A 67 10.85 8.58 7.84
N LEU A 68 10.42 8.40 6.59
CA LEU A 68 11.33 8.07 5.48
C LEU A 68 12.05 9.33 4.99
N ASP A 69 13.37 9.25 4.84
CA ASP A 69 14.21 10.37 4.41
C ASP A 69 14.37 10.41 2.90
N PHE A 70 13.26 10.72 2.23
CA PHE A 70 13.14 10.98 0.80
C PHE A 70 12.39 12.29 0.56
N ASN A 71 12.36 12.76 -0.70
CA ASN A 71 11.44 13.83 -1.09
C ASN A 71 10.02 13.37 -0.77
N SER A 72 9.30 14.13 0.04
CA SER A 72 7.98 13.70 0.51
C SER A 72 6.97 14.83 0.56
N ILE A 73 5.71 14.47 0.33
CA ILE A 73 4.57 15.36 0.48
C ILE A 73 3.47 14.68 1.31
N HIS A 74 2.97 15.41 2.30
CA HIS A 74 1.81 15.04 3.11
C HIS A 74 0.60 15.79 2.60
N THR A 75 -0.42 15.09 2.14
CA THR A 75 -1.60 15.68 1.50
C THR A 75 -2.82 15.62 2.42
N THR A 76 -3.97 16.08 1.95
CA THR A 76 -5.24 15.91 2.64
C THR A 76 -5.75 14.47 2.55
N HIS A 77 -6.60 14.08 3.48
CA HIS A 77 -7.20 12.74 3.56
C HIS A 77 -7.87 12.32 2.25
N GLY A 78 -7.52 11.14 1.77
CA GLY A 78 -8.04 10.55 0.54
C GLY A 78 -7.58 11.24 -0.75
N ARG A 79 -6.54 12.10 -0.71
CA ARG A 79 -6.11 12.87 -1.89
C ARG A 79 -4.68 12.53 -2.34
N ALA A 80 -4.00 11.62 -1.66
CA ALA A 80 -2.60 11.28 -1.99
C ALA A 80 -2.44 10.86 -3.46
N ILE A 81 -3.30 9.99 -3.99
CA ILE A 81 -3.25 9.53 -5.38
C ILE A 81 -3.49 10.69 -6.38
N ALA A 82 -4.35 11.66 -6.05
CA ALA A 82 -4.58 12.81 -6.90
C ALA A 82 -3.35 13.73 -6.97
N PHE A 83 -2.70 13.99 -5.82
CA PHE A 83 -1.45 14.74 -5.78
C PHE A 83 -0.32 14.00 -6.50
N ALA A 84 -0.18 12.68 -6.26
CA ALA A 84 0.79 11.82 -6.94
C ALA A 84 0.60 11.84 -8.46
N THR A 85 -0.65 11.83 -8.94
CA THR A 85 -0.98 12.01 -10.36
C THR A 85 -0.39 13.31 -10.91
N GLY A 86 -0.59 14.43 -10.20
CA GLY A 86 -0.05 15.73 -10.60
C GLY A 86 1.47 15.74 -10.64
N ILE A 87 2.14 15.16 -9.63
CA ILE A 87 3.60 15.03 -9.56
C ILE A 87 4.13 14.21 -10.74
N LYS A 88 3.55 13.04 -11.01
CA LYS A 88 3.97 12.16 -12.11
C LYS A 88 3.78 12.83 -13.47
N MET A 89 2.66 13.52 -13.67
CA MET A 89 2.39 14.25 -14.92
C MET A 89 3.29 15.49 -15.12
N ALA A 90 3.72 16.14 -14.03
CA ALA A 90 4.66 17.26 -14.09
C ALA A 90 6.09 16.81 -14.40
N ASN A 91 6.51 15.66 -13.89
CA ASN A 91 7.79 15.04 -14.19
C ASN A 91 7.67 13.52 -14.30
N PRO A 92 7.48 12.98 -15.51
CA PRO A 92 7.30 11.52 -15.73
C PRO A 92 8.51 10.66 -15.32
N LYS A 93 9.68 11.24 -15.10
CA LYS A 93 10.89 10.52 -14.70
C LYS A 93 10.92 10.17 -13.20
N LEU A 94 10.02 10.76 -12.40
CA LEU A 94 9.98 10.49 -10.96
C LEU A 94 9.35 9.11 -10.67
N HIS A 95 9.95 8.40 -9.72
CA HIS A 95 9.34 7.23 -9.08
C HIS A 95 8.44 7.70 -7.94
N VAL A 96 7.13 7.69 -8.18
CA VAL A 96 6.15 8.21 -7.23
C VAL A 96 5.52 7.08 -6.45
N VAL A 97 5.83 7.00 -5.15
CA VAL A 97 5.33 5.98 -4.22
C VAL A 97 4.32 6.60 -3.28
N VAL A 98 3.10 6.08 -3.28
CA VAL A 98 2.00 6.53 -2.43
C VAL A 98 1.87 5.60 -1.22
N LEU A 99 2.01 6.15 -0.01
CA LEU A 99 1.79 5.43 1.24
C LEU A 99 0.45 5.87 1.84
N THR A 100 -0.51 4.96 1.88
CA THR A 100 -1.90 5.28 2.26
C THR A 100 -2.48 4.20 3.18
N GLY A 101 -3.54 4.50 3.91
CA GLY A 101 -4.30 3.51 4.67
C GLY A 101 -5.51 3.01 3.89
N ASP A 102 -6.10 1.93 4.36
CA ASP A 102 -7.31 1.32 3.79
C ASP A 102 -8.45 2.34 3.64
N GLY A 103 -8.78 3.05 4.70
CA GLY A 103 -9.83 4.08 4.64
C GLY A 103 -9.42 5.33 3.86
N ASP A 104 -8.15 5.72 3.89
CA ASP A 104 -7.61 6.84 3.12
C ASP A 104 -7.65 6.53 1.61
N CYS A 105 -7.32 5.30 1.23
CA CYS A 105 -7.26 4.83 -0.15
C CYS A 105 -8.65 4.53 -0.73
N SER A 106 -9.50 3.81 -0.01
CA SER A 106 -10.71 3.19 -0.57
C SER A 106 -12.03 3.84 -0.16
N ALA A 107 -12.04 4.69 0.88
CA ALA A 107 -13.21 5.50 1.21
C ALA A 107 -13.22 6.81 0.40
N ILE A 108 -12.78 7.90 1.01
CA ILE A 108 -12.74 9.20 0.35
C ILE A 108 -11.76 9.25 -0.84
N GLY A 109 -10.75 8.40 -0.84
CA GLY A 109 -9.78 8.23 -1.95
C GLY A 109 -10.23 7.28 -3.06
N GLY A 110 -11.30 6.51 -2.88
CA GLY A 110 -11.70 5.44 -3.80
C GLY A 110 -11.89 5.87 -5.25
N ASN A 111 -12.45 7.05 -5.45
CA ASN A 111 -12.58 7.67 -6.76
C ASN A 111 -11.20 7.88 -7.43
N HIS A 112 -10.21 8.40 -6.69
CA HIS A 112 -8.88 8.63 -7.23
C HIS A 112 -8.13 7.32 -7.52
N LEU A 113 -8.31 6.30 -6.67
CA LEU A 113 -7.79 4.95 -6.88
C LEU A 113 -8.30 4.38 -8.21
N ILE A 114 -9.62 4.34 -8.40
CA ILE A 114 -10.26 3.78 -9.60
C ILE A 114 -9.78 4.52 -10.87
N HIS A 115 -9.72 5.84 -10.84
CA HIS A 115 -9.34 6.60 -12.02
C HIS A 115 -7.83 6.58 -12.32
N ALA A 116 -6.96 6.46 -11.32
CA ALA A 116 -5.53 6.29 -11.55
C ALA A 116 -5.23 4.88 -12.11
N ALA A 117 -5.86 3.84 -11.55
CA ALA A 117 -5.77 2.47 -12.04
C ALA A 117 -6.27 2.36 -13.50
N ARG A 118 -7.47 2.87 -13.81
CA ARG A 118 -8.05 2.85 -15.15
C ARG A 118 -7.19 3.54 -16.21
N ARG A 119 -6.47 4.60 -15.82
CA ARG A 119 -5.57 5.32 -16.72
C ARG A 119 -4.20 4.67 -16.83
N ASN A 120 -3.90 3.70 -16.02
CA ASN A 120 -2.58 3.09 -15.89
C ASN A 120 -1.46 4.11 -15.68
N LEU A 121 -1.67 5.02 -14.71
CA LEU A 121 -0.67 6.02 -14.33
C LEU A 121 0.53 5.36 -13.66
N GLY A 122 1.75 5.74 -14.01
CA GLY A 122 2.99 5.24 -13.44
C GLY A 122 3.19 5.59 -11.96
N LEU A 123 2.36 5.01 -11.10
CA LEU A 123 2.34 5.21 -9.65
C LEU A 123 2.42 3.87 -8.93
N THR A 124 3.20 3.80 -7.86
CA THR A 124 3.17 2.65 -6.94
C THR A 124 2.41 3.01 -5.67
N VAL A 125 1.29 2.34 -5.41
CA VAL A 125 0.45 2.57 -4.22
C VAL A 125 0.62 1.43 -3.24
N ILE A 126 1.11 1.72 -2.03
CA ILE A 126 1.23 0.78 -0.92
C ILE A 126 0.12 1.11 0.09
N CYS A 127 -0.86 0.25 0.17
CA CYS A 127 -1.99 0.38 1.09
C CYS A 127 -1.69 -0.38 2.39
N PHE A 128 -1.63 0.32 3.50
CA PHE A 128 -1.50 -0.24 4.86
C PHE A 128 -2.89 -0.57 5.38
N ASN A 129 -3.32 -1.80 5.19
CA ASN A 129 -4.67 -2.25 5.48
C ASN A 129 -4.75 -2.88 6.87
N ASN A 130 -5.38 -2.20 7.81
CA ASN A 130 -5.58 -2.67 9.19
C ASN A 130 -7.05 -2.77 9.60
N ASP A 131 -7.95 -2.72 8.62
CA ASP A 131 -9.41 -2.87 8.76
C ASP A 131 -10.08 -1.82 9.65
N ILE A 132 -9.42 -0.65 9.91
CA ILE A 132 -9.98 0.35 10.82
C ILE A 132 -9.33 1.73 10.65
N TYR A 133 -10.07 2.81 10.92
CA TYR A 133 -9.49 4.14 11.13
C TYR A 133 -8.86 4.22 12.53
N GLY A 134 -7.57 3.91 12.65
CA GLY A 134 -6.91 3.86 13.96
C GLY A 134 -6.68 5.25 14.58
N MET A 135 -6.10 6.19 13.82
CA MET A 135 -5.69 7.50 14.35
C MET A 135 -6.82 8.32 14.96
N THR A 136 -8.01 8.23 14.41
CA THR A 136 -9.17 9.03 14.82
C THR A 136 -10.02 8.37 15.90
N GLY A 137 -9.66 7.19 16.38
CA GLY A 137 -10.31 6.54 17.52
C GLY A 137 -11.07 5.24 17.21
N GLY A 138 -10.79 4.60 16.09
CA GLY A 138 -11.28 3.24 15.79
C GLY A 138 -12.66 3.19 15.13
N GLN A 139 -12.93 4.06 14.18
CA GLN A 139 -14.11 4.00 13.31
C GLN A 139 -13.95 2.86 12.29
N TYR A 140 -15.05 2.24 11.85
CA TYR A 140 -14.96 1.25 10.79
C TYR A 140 -14.53 1.87 9.47
N SER A 141 -13.72 1.15 8.72
CA SER A 141 -13.25 1.50 7.38
C SER A 141 -13.97 0.65 6.31
N PRO A 142 -13.83 0.97 5.03
CA PRO A 142 -14.43 0.14 3.97
C PRO A 142 -13.93 -1.30 3.91
N THR A 143 -12.82 -1.63 4.57
CA THR A 143 -12.26 -2.98 4.65
C THR A 143 -12.65 -3.73 5.91
N THR A 144 -13.25 -3.05 6.90
CA THR A 144 -13.69 -3.68 8.15
C THR A 144 -14.65 -4.83 7.85
N PRO A 145 -14.36 -6.08 8.29
CA PRO A 145 -15.20 -7.24 8.03
C PRO A 145 -16.63 -7.06 8.53
N THR A 146 -17.58 -7.67 7.81
CA THR A 146 -18.98 -7.72 8.24
C THR A 146 -19.09 -8.42 9.60
N GLY A 147 -19.82 -7.84 10.54
CA GLY A 147 -19.99 -8.31 11.90
C GLY A 147 -18.93 -7.82 12.89
N ASP A 148 -17.76 -7.37 12.42
CA ASP A 148 -16.72 -6.84 13.30
C ASP A 148 -17.11 -5.46 13.85
N LYS A 149 -16.67 -5.18 15.09
CA LYS A 149 -17.03 -3.99 15.85
C LYS A 149 -16.02 -2.86 15.65
N ALA A 150 -16.55 -1.67 15.59
CA ALA A 150 -15.77 -0.42 15.58
C ALA A 150 -16.44 0.63 16.46
N THR A 151 -15.82 1.79 16.65
CA THR A 151 -16.41 2.87 17.45
C THR A 151 -17.72 3.38 16.84
N THR A 152 -17.79 3.42 15.51
CA THR A 152 -18.98 3.81 14.74
C THR A 152 -19.88 2.63 14.36
N ALA A 153 -19.49 1.40 14.70
CA ALA A 153 -20.28 0.19 14.51
C ALA A 153 -20.24 -0.68 15.78
N PRO A 154 -20.84 -0.24 16.91
CA PRO A 154 -20.72 -0.91 18.20
C PRO A 154 -21.41 -2.27 18.24
N TYR A 155 -22.40 -2.50 17.38
CA TYR A 155 -23.17 -3.76 17.25
C TYR A 155 -22.64 -4.68 16.14
N GLY A 156 -21.62 -4.24 15.40
CA GLY A 156 -21.03 -4.93 14.25
C GLY A 156 -21.26 -4.17 12.95
N ASN A 157 -20.25 -4.20 12.06
CA ASN A 157 -20.34 -3.62 10.74
C ASN A 157 -21.33 -4.41 9.86
N LEU A 158 -22.22 -3.73 9.15
CA LEU A 158 -23.19 -4.33 8.22
C LEU A 158 -22.68 -4.34 6.77
N ASP A 159 -21.74 -3.47 6.44
CA ASP A 159 -21.25 -3.32 5.08
C ASP A 159 -20.39 -4.54 4.66
N ARG A 160 -20.42 -4.84 3.37
CA ARG A 160 -19.48 -5.82 2.79
C ARG A 160 -18.11 -5.13 2.63
N PRO A 161 -17.03 -5.74 3.14
CA PRO A 161 -15.72 -5.13 3.04
C PRO A 161 -15.24 -5.10 1.59
N PHE A 162 -14.52 -4.03 1.23
CA PHE A 162 -13.75 -4.01 0.00
C PHE A 162 -12.55 -4.96 0.07
N ASP A 163 -12.27 -5.60 -1.06
CA ASP A 163 -10.97 -6.18 -1.38
C ASP A 163 -10.23 -5.16 -2.27
N ILE A 164 -9.31 -4.41 -1.68
CA ILE A 164 -8.67 -3.27 -2.35
C ILE A 164 -7.84 -3.73 -3.55
N ALA A 165 -7.14 -4.86 -3.43
CA ALA A 165 -6.32 -5.38 -4.52
C ALA A 165 -7.19 -5.83 -5.71
N LEU A 166 -8.29 -6.55 -5.45
CA LEU A 166 -9.25 -6.94 -6.50
C LEU A 166 -10.01 -5.73 -7.06
N LEU A 167 -10.31 -4.73 -6.24
CA LEU A 167 -10.91 -3.47 -6.71
C LEU A 167 -9.98 -2.75 -7.69
N ALA A 168 -8.69 -2.65 -7.38
CA ALA A 168 -7.69 -2.03 -8.27
C ALA A 168 -7.54 -2.83 -9.57
N ALA A 169 -7.43 -4.15 -9.50
CA ALA A 169 -7.39 -5.02 -10.67
C ALA A 169 -8.64 -4.88 -11.54
N GLY A 170 -9.84 -4.90 -10.94
CA GLY A 170 -11.12 -4.68 -11.63
C GLY A 170 -11.27 -3.29 -12.24
N ALA A 171 -10.59 -2.29 -11.68
CA ALA A 171 -10.52 -0.94 -12.23
C ALA A 171 -9.49 -0.78 -13.36
N GLY A 172 -8.68 -1.82 -13.67
CA GLY A 172 -7.71 -1.82 -14.75
C GLY A 172 -6.28 -1.50 -14.32
N ALA A 173 -5.94 -1.66 -13.04
CA ALA A 173 -4.54 -1.61 -12.61
C ALA A 173 -3.72 -2.65 -13.35
N SER A 174 -2.55 -2.27 -13.86
CA SER A 174 -1.67 -3.22 -14.55
C SER A 174 -0.96 -4.15 -13.57
N PHE A 175 -0.76 -3.74 -12.32
CA PHE A 175 -0.24 -4.58 -11.25
C PHE A 175 -1.10 -4.44 -10.00
N ALA A 176 -1.59 -5.56 -9.46
CA ALA A 176 -2.29 -5.60 -8.18
C ALA A 176 -1.82 -6.82 -7.39
N ALA A 177 -1.43 -6.58 -6.15
CA ALA A 177 -0.88 -7.63 -5.29
C ALA A 177 -1.37 -7.46 -3.84
N ARG A 178 -1.22 -8.54 -3.07
CA ARG A 178 -1.50 -8.56 -1.64
C ARG A 178 -0.29 -9.08 -0.88
N GLY A 179 0.04 -8.40 0.22
CA GLY A 179 1.03 -8.82 1.19
C GLY A 179 0.49 -8.77 2.61
N ASP A 180 1.32 -9.10 3.57
CA ASP A 180 1.03 -8.95 4.99
C ASP A 180 2.30 -8.73 5.81
N VAL A 181 2.15 -8.38 7.07
CA VAL A 181 3.28 -8.09 7.95
C VAL A 181 3.90 -9.35 8.60
N PHE A 182 3.24 -10.52 8.50
CA PHE A 182 3.84 -11.79 8.93
C PHE A 182 4.85 -12.30 7.88
N HIS A 183 4.46 -12.30 6.61
CA HIS A 183 5.30 -12.73 5.49
C HIS A 183 6.13 -11.54 4.92
N ALA A 184 6.85 -10.85 5.82
CA ALA A 184 7.52 -9.58 5.51
C ALA A 184 8.55 -9.68 4.36
N ARG A 185 9.22 -10.83 4.17
CA ARG A 185 10.19 -11.02 3.08
C ARG A 185 9.50 -11.08 1.72
N GLU A 186 8.43 -11.84 1.64
CA GLU A 186 7.59 -11.96 0.45
C GLU A 186 6.93 -10.61 0.12
N THR A 187 6.45 -9.90 1.15
CA THR A 187 5.88 -8.56 1.00
C THR A 187 6.91 -7.56 0.49
N THR A 188 8.14 -7.58 1.00
CA THR A 188 9.24 -6.74 0.48
C THR A 188 9.49 -7.02 -1.01
N ALA A 189 9.56 -8.30 -1.40
CA ALA A 189 9.77 -8.68 -2.81
C ALA A 189 8.62 -8.22 -3.72
N ILE A 190 7.37 -8.33 -3.26
CA ILE A 190 6.19 -7.85 -3.96
C ILE A 190 6.22 -6.32 -4.12
N ILE A 191 6.58 -5.59 -3.07
CA ILE A 191 6.71 -4.13 -3.11
C ILE A 191 7.78 -3.71 -4.12
N LYS A 192 8.94 -4.38 -4.14
CA LYS A 192 10.00 -4.15 -5.12
C LYS A 192 9.51 -4.37 -6.55
N GLN A 193 8.81 -5.48 -6.80
CA GLN A 193 8.22 -5.77 -8.12
C GLN A 193 7.19 -4.70 -8.53
N ALA A 194 6.33 -4.27 -7.60
CA ALA A 194 5.37 -3.20 -7.83
C ALA A 194 6.03 -1.86 -8.21
N MET A 195 7.19 -1.55 -7.62
CA MET A 195 7.96 -0.34 -7.93
C MET A 195 8.64 -0.40 -9.30
N LEU A 196 9.08 -1.59 -9.72
CA LEU A 196 9.68 -1.82 -11.04
C LEU A 196 8.63 -1.93 -12.16
N HIS A 197 7.39 -2.25 -11.80
CA HIS A 197 6.33 -2.44 -12.79
C HIS A 197 5.96 -1.14 -13.48
N LYS A 198 5.84 -1.19 -14.81
CA LYS A 198 5.47 -0.05 -15.64
C LYS A 198 3.95 0.16 -15.63
N GLY A 199 3.51 1.28 -15.09
CA GLY A 199 2.10 1.65 -14.99
C GLY A 199 1.61 1.72 -13.56
N PHE A 200 0.31 1.54 -13.34
CA PHE A 200 -0.29 1.63 -12.03
C PHE A 200 -0.13 0.33 -11.25
N SER A 201 0.55 0.41 -10.13
CA SER A 201 0.76 -0.71 -9.22
C SER A 201 0.09 -0.46 -7.88
N LEU A 202 -0.61 -1.46 -7.35
CA LEU A 202 -1.16 -1.44 -5.99
C LEU A 202 -0.73 -2.69 -5.22
N VAL A 203 -0.21 -2.49 -4.02
CA VAL A 203 0.04 -3.56 -3.05
C VAL A 203 -0.82 -3.30 -1.81
N ASP A 204 -1.82 -4.16 -1.58
CA ASP A 204 -2.66 -4.17 -0.38
C ASP A 204 -1.97 -5.00 0.71
N VAL A 205 -1.36 -4.32 1.70
CA VAL A 205 -0.58 -4.98 2.75
C VAL A 205 -1.37 -5.04 4.05
N TYR A 206 -1.80 -6.25 4.42
CA TYR A 206 -2.48 -6.48 5.67
C TYR A 206 -1.56 -6.19 6.87
N SER A 207 -1.95 -5.18 7.62
CA SER A 207 -1.32 -4.74 8.86
C SER A 207 -2.10 -5.28 10.07
N VAL A 208 -1.61 -5.02 11.27
CA VAL A 208 -2.33 -5.30 12.52
C VAL A 208 -2.51 -4.02 13.32
N CYS A 209 -3.71 -3.84 13.88
CA CYS A 209 -4.04 -2.76 14.81
C CYS A 209 -4.50 -3.33 16.16
N PRO A 210 -3.58 -3.70 17.08
CA PRO A 210 -3.95 -4.31 18.36
C PRO A 210 -4.79 -3.35 19.24
N THR A 211 -4.52 -2.05 19.17
CA THR A 211 -5.08 -1.02 20.06
C THR A 211 -6.59 -0.82 19.85
N TYR A 212 -7.05 -0.72 18.60
CA TYR A 212 -8.46 -0.48 18.32
C TYR A 212 -9.16 -1.72 17.75
N TYR A 213 -8.70 -2.26 16.63
CA TYR A 213 -9.34 -3.38 15.98
C TYR A 213 -9.22 -4.67 16.79
N GLY A 214 -8.00 -5.05 17.17
CA GLY A 214 -7.73 -6.29 17.92
C GLY A 214 -8.47 -6.32 19.26
N ARG A 215 -8.35 -5.26 20.06
CA ARG A 215 -9.01 -5.18 21.37
C ARG A 215 -10.53 -5.19 21.27
N LYS A 216 -11.11 -4.43 20.31
CA LYS A 216 -12.57 -4.34 20.16
C LYS A 216 -13.18 -5.66 19.69
N ASN A 217 -12.47 -6.40 18.85
CA ASN A 217 -12.92 -7.65 18.25
C ASN A 217 -12.34 -8.90 18.93
N LYS A 218 -11.68 -8.75 20.09
CA LYS A 218 -11.10 -9.86 20.87
C LYS A 218 -10.16 -10.74 20.03
N LYS A 219 -9.39 -10.12 19.14
CA LYS A 219 -8.42 -10.82 18.25
C LYS A 219 -7.10 -11.14 18.97
N GLY A 220 -7.04 -10.94 20.31
CA GLY A 220 -5.85 -11.14 21.11
C GLY A 220 -4.85 -9.98 21.06
N ASP A 221 -3.60 -10.26 21.36
CA ASP A 221 -2.50 -9.31 21.28
C ASP A 221 -1.90 -9.24 19.86
N ALA A 222 -0.84 -8.48 19.68
CA ALA A 222 -0.17 -8.35 18.39
C ALA A 222 0.38 -9.68 17.86
N VAL A 223 0.84 -10.56 18.75
CA VAL A 223 1.41 -11.86 18.37
C VAL A 223 0.31 -12.80 17.87
N GLU A 224 -0.84 -12.80 18.53
CA GLU A 224 -2.00 -13.59 18.12
C GLU A 224 -2.56 -13.09 16.79
N MET A 225 -2.61 -11.79 16.56
CA MET A 225 -3.02 -11.21 15.29
C MET A 225 -2.04 -11.57 14.15
N LEU A 226 -0.73 -11.60 14.41
CA LEU A 226 0.27 -12.05 13.45
C LEU A 226 0.15 -13.56 13.15
N LYS A 227 -0.11 -14.39 14.16
CA LYS A 227 -0.38 -15.82 13.96
C LYS A 227 -1.63 -16.03 13.11
N TRP A 228 -2.67 -15.20 13.32
CA TRP A 228 -3.85 -15.25 12.47
C TRP A 228 -3.51 -14.96 11.01
N GLN A 229 -2.66 -13.96 10.72
CA GLN A 229 -2.20 -13.69 9.35
C GLN A 229 -1.48 -14.91 8.77
N ARG A 230 -0.53 -15.50 9.50
CA ARG A 230 0.18 -16.74 9.10
C ARG A 230 -0.78 -17.84 8.66
N ASP A 231 -1.85 -18.03 9.41
CA ASP A 231 -2.77 -19.17 9.25
C ASP A 231 -3.87 -18.90 8.20
N ASN A 232 -4.17 -17.64 7.88
CA ASN A 232 -5.28 -17.24 7.02
C ASN A 232 -4.88 -16.47 5.76
N LEU A 233 -3.68 -15.92 5.69
CA LEU A 233 -3.14 -15.27 4.51
C LEU A 233 -2.08 -16.20 3.90
N ILE A 234 -2.43 -16.83 2.79
CA ILE A 234 -1.66 -17.97 2.26
C ILE A 234 -0.93 -17.56 0.98
N PRO A 235 0.40 -17.78 0.89
CA PRO A 235 1.15 -17.54 -0.34
C PRO A 235 0.50 -18.21 -1.55
N MET A 236 0.43 -17.52 -2.69
CA MET A 236 -0.33 -17.91 -3.88
C MET A 236 0.06 -19.31 -4.39
N ASN A 237 1.33 -19.68 -4.33
CA ASN A 237 1.82 -20.99 -4.73
C ASN A 237 1.24 -22.14 -3.88
N ARG A 238 0.98 -21.88 -2.60
CA ARG A 238 0.32 -22.83 -1.70
C ARG A 238 -1.20 -22.77 -1.86
N PHE A 239 -1.76 -21.55 -1.99
CA PHE A 239 -3.19 -21.33 -2.14
C PHE A 239 -3.76 -22.11 -3.33
N ASN A 240 -3.06 -22.10 -4.47
CA ASN A 240 -3.50 -22.74 -5.71
C ASN A 240 -3.53 -24.27 -5.68
N VAL A 241 -2.93 -24.92 -4.66
CA VAL A 241 -2.90 -26.38 -4.53
C VAL A 241 -3.73 -26.87 -3.33
N MET A 242 -4.38 -25.97 -2.59
CA MET A 242 -5.23 -26.32 -1.45
C MET A 242 -6.63 -26.76 -1.91
N THR A 243 -7.29 -27.59 -1.10
CA THR A 243 -8.68 -27.98 -1.35
C THR A 243 -9.67 -26.85 -1.05
N PRO A 244 -10.86 -26.81 -1.65
CA PRO A 244 -11.87 -25.81 -1.34
C PRO A 244 -12.22 -25.74 0.16
N GLU A 245 -12.21 -26.86 0.85
CA GLU A 245 -12.46 -26.96 2.29
C GLU A 245 -11.36 -26.26 3.09
N ASP A 246 -10.09 -26.46 2.71
CA ASP A 246 -8.93 -25.83 3.34
C ASP A 246 -8.83 -24.33 3.04
N LEU A 247 -9.42 -23.87 1.95
CA LEU A 247 -9.45 -22.47 1.53
C LEU A 247 -10.52 -21.65 2.25
N ALA A 248 -11.46 -22.29 2.95
CA ALA A 248 -12.58 -21.59 3.59
C ALA A 248 -12.09 -20.49 4.54
N GLY A 249 -12.44 -19.22 4.24
CA GLY A 249 -12.07 -18.04 5.02
C GLY A 249 -10.63 -17.55 4.83
N LYS A 250 -9.84 -18.20 3.98
CA LYS A 250 -8.45 -17.79 3.68
C LYS A 250 -8.37 -16.89 2.46
N LYS A 251 -7.31 -16.09 2.39
CA LYS A 251 -7.04 -15.19 1.26
C LYS A 251 -5.64 -15.45 0.71
N PRO A 252 -5.46 -15.38 -0.62
CA PRO A 252 -4.12 -15.48 -1.21
C PRO A 252 -3.31 -14.21 -0.96
N ILE A 253 -2.01 -14.35 -0.71
CA ILE A 253 -1.01 -13.28 -0.81
C ILE A 253 -0.09 -13.57 -2.00
N GLY A 254 0.37 -12.49 -2.64
CA GLY A 254 1.14 -12.54 -3.87
C GLY A 254 0.56 -11.63 -4.93
N ILE A 255 1.00 -11.79 -6.16
CA ILE A 255 0.50 -11.04 -7.33
C ILE A 255 -0.86 -11.62 -7.75
N LEU A 256 -1.88 -10.77 -7.79
CA LEU A 256 -3.25 -11.12 -8.16
C LEU A 256 -3.58 -10.75 -9.60
N ALA A 257 -2.94 -9.69 -10.10
CA ALA A 257 -3.03 -9.28 -11.52
C ALA A 257 -1.70 -8.65 -11.93
N GLU A 258 -1.23 -9.03 -13.12
CA GLU A 258 -0.06 -8.46 -13.77
C GLU A 258 -0.32 -8.44 -15.28
N ASN A 259 -0.30 -7.24 -15.88
CA ASN A 259 -0.62 -7.00 -17.27
C ASN A 259 0.32 -5.94 -17.85
N ASP A 260 0.66 -6.07 -19.11
CA ASP A 260 1.45 -5.08 -19.85
C ASP A 260 0.48 -4.14 -20.61
N PHE A 261 0.05 -3.08 -19.93
CA PHE A 261 -0.77 -2.04 -20.53
C PHE A 261 0.06 -0.78 -20.79
N PRO A 262 -0.28 0.02 -21.84
CA PRO A 262 0.37 1.30 -22.08
C PRO A 262 0.29 2.22 -20.86
N GLU A 263 1.43 2.78 -20.45
CA GLU A 263 1.51 3.74 -19.35
C GLU A 263 1.05 5.12 -19.80
N TYR A 264 0.19 5.76 -19.00
CA TYR A 264 -0.52 6.99 -19.40
C TYR A 264 0.40 8.18 -19.67
N SER A 265 1.42 8.43 -18.85
CA SER A 265 2.29 9.60 -19.03
C SER A 265 3.15 9.48 -20.29
N GLU A 266 3.57 8.27 -20.65
CA GLU A 266 4.29 8.02 -21.92
C GLU A 266 3.37 8.21 -23.14
N GLU A 267 2.13 7.70 -23.09
CA GLU A 267 1.18 7.90 -24.17
C GLU A 267 0.82 9.38 -24.33
N TYR A 268 0.73 10.11 -23.22
CA TYR A 268 0.52 11.54 -23.23
C TYR A 268 1.72 12.31 -23.82
N GLN A 269 2.94 11.90 -23.51
CA GLN A 269 4.16 12.47 -24.13
C GLN A 269 4.19 12.24 -25.65
N LYS A 270 3.88 11.05 -26.12
CA LYS A 270 3.74 10.75 -27.56
C LYS A 270 2.72 11.67 -28.26
N LEU A 271 1.62 12.01 -27.56
CA LEU A 271 0.63 12.95 -28.08
C LEU A 271 1.19 14.35 -28.18
N ILE A 272 1.92 14.83 -27.15
CA ILE A 272 2.60 16.15 -27.16
C ILE A 272 3.55 16.24 -28.35
N ASP A 273 4.42 15.25 -28.53
CA ASP A 273 5.42 15.21 -29.61
C ASP A 273 4.76 15.28 -31.00
N ARG A 274 3.69 14.53 -31.21
CA ARG A 274 2.89 14.57 -32.46
C ARG A 274 2.26 15.94 -32.70
N CYS A 275 1.83 16.65 -31.68
CA CYS A 275 1.25 17.99 -31.81
C CYS A 275 2.32 19.04 -32.12
N GLN A 276 3.53 18.89 -31.56
CA GLN A 276 4.66 19.80 -31.81
C GLN A 276 5.26 19.61 -33.21
N ALA A 277 5.35 18.35 -33.67
CA ALA A 277 5.86 18.04 -35.02
C ALA A 277 4.97 18.53 -36.18
N LYS A 278 3.72 18.95 -35.89
CA LYS A 278 2.79 19.53 -36.87
C LYS A 278 2.86 21.06 -36.97
N LYS A 279 3.70 21.71 -36.16
CA LYS A 279 4.00 23.14 -36.21
C LYS A 279 5.28 23.39 -37.01
#